data_8a6bc52074575c9733d2d7d7acb1317b
#
_entry.id   8a6bc52074575c9733d2d7d7acb1317b
#
_cell.length_a   1.000
_cell.length_b   1.000
_cell.length_c   1.000
_cell.angle_alpha   90.00
_cell.angle_beta   90.00
_cell.angle_gamma   90.00
#
_symmetry.space_group_name_H-M   'P 1'
#
loop_
_entity.id
_entity.type
_entity.pdbx_description
1 polymer ?
#
loop_
_entity_poly.entity_id
_entity_poly.type
_entity_poly.pdbx_seq_one_letter_code
_entity_poly.pdbx_strand_id
1 'polypeptide(L)'
;MRLSRRAMLVGAASALASPAVADAPLTSLRPRARILAKDAIAGMVGSRGFSGDAGVVVTDLQTGEILEDINGATAQPPASVTKAFTALYALEALGEGHQFKTRIFADGEIKNGILDGNLILAGGGDPNLVTDQMAELARNLKETGLREVRGDFLVWGDALVNLDEIDDSQLDYLGYNPTVAGLNLNFNRVHFEWKLEGEEYTTAMDARSENYRPAVTTSRITVVDRALPVYTYRDAGDLDQWTVAGSALNDEGSRWLPVRNPALYAGEVFATFARSHGIVLKAPIETPQMPNGTALTSFDSAPLREMMRGMLRFSTNITAEAAGLAATAARAGAARGLRTSAFGMARWADRRADGITPFFVDHSGLGDQSRLSPRDMVRLLSAADVIQTLRPIMRDIRLIGEDQQIIDDPQVSVKAKTGTLNFVSALAGYIRTKSGRDLAFAIFASDLEARAAGKLQGDETPPGARSWNRRARMLQQDIVKHLAFRLA
;
A
#
# COMPACT_ATOMS: atom_id res chain seq x y z
N MET A 1 16.62 92.52 -28.34
CA MET A 1 17.80 91.63 -28.03
C MET A 1 17.44 90.23 -28.46
N ARG A 2 18.03 89.72 -29.59
CA ARG A 2 17.74 88.37 -30.11
C ARG A 2 18.73 87.41 -29.43
N LEU A 3 18.30 86.53 -28.54
CA LEU A 3 19.12 85.49 -28.00
C LEU A 3 19.45 84.43 -29.06
N SER A 4 20.75 84.14 -29.24
CA SER A 4 21.20 83.21 -30.24
C SER A 4 20.84 81.76 -29.95
N ARG A 5 20.59 81.00 -31.00
CA ARG A 5 20.28 79.53 -30.87
C ARG A 5 21.30 78.70 -30.08
N ARG A 6 22.53 79.20 -29.90
CA ARG A 6 23.58 78.59 -29.08
C ARG A 6 23.35 78.73 -27.56
N ALA A 7 22.75 79.83 -27.14
CA ALA A 7 22.45 80.05 -25.74
C ALA A 7 21.31 79.21 -25.25
N MET A 8 20.35 78.84 -26.15
CA MET A 8 19.25 77.89 -25.81
C MET A 8 19.69 76.44 -25.65
N LEU A 9 20.73 75.99 -26.38
CA LEU A 9 21.24 74.62 -26.30
C LEU A 9 22.11 74.39 -25.08
N VAL A 10 22.78 75.38 -24.54
CA VAL A 10 23.55 75.26 -23.27
C VAL A 10 22.65 75.27 -22.07
N GLY A 11 21.52 75.98 -22.10
CA GLY A 11 20.53 75.94 -20.98
C GLY A 11 19.72 74.65 -20.90
N ALA A 12 19.54 73.94 -22.03
CA ALA A 12 18.80 72.66 -22.00
C ALA A 12 19.67 71.44 -21.58
N ALA A 13 21.02 71.57 -21.74
CA ALA A 13 21.92 70.47 -21.29
C ALA A 13 22.19 70.45 -19.79
N SER A 14 21.95 71.56 -19.07
CA SER A 14 22.17 71.62 -17.60
C SER A 14 20.99 71.19 -16.77
N ALA A 15 19.83 70.97 -17.36
CA ALA A 15 18.61 70.52 -16.62
C ALA A 15 18.37 69.00 -16.64
N LEU A 16 19.24 68.20 -17.31
CA LEU A 16 19.11 66.75 -17.43
C LEU A 16 20.17 65.92 -16.72
N ALA A 17 21.00 66.50 -15.86
CA ALA A 17 22.00 65.80 -15.06
C ALA A 17 21.72 65.96 -13.57
N SER A 18 20.55 65.47 -13.13
CA SER A 18 20.40 65.02 -11.76
C SER A 18 20.88 63.56 -11.72
N PRO A 19 21.91 63.21 -10.95
CA PRO A 19 22.20 61.78 -10.70
C PRO A 19 21.05 61.24 -9.90
N ALA A 20 20.22 60.40 -10.54
CA ALA A 20 19.35 59.48 -9.81
C ALA A 20 20.33 58.50 -9.10
N VAL A 21 20.68 58.79 -7.88
CA VAL A 21 21.29 57.81 -6.98
C VAL A 21 20.18 56.79 -6.70
N ALA A 22 20.04 55.80 -7.60
CA ALA A 22 19.34 54.58 -7.29
C ALA A 22 20.24 53.86 -6.25
N ASP A 23 19.93 53.97 -4.98
CA ASP A 23 20.45 53.07 -3.97
C ASP A 23 19.99 51.66 -4.36
N ALA A 24 20.81 50.98 -5.14
CA ALA A 24 20.65 49.55 -5.35
C ALA A 24 20.85 48.91 -3.96
N PRO A 25 19.91 48.06 -3.49
CA PRO A 25 20.06 47.40 -2.22
C PRO A 25 21.38 46.62 -2.19
N LEU A 26 22.25 46.92 -1.25
CA LEU A 26 23.60 46.38 -1.11
C LEU A 26 23.63 44.86 -0.91
N THR A 27 22.47 44.22 -0.72
CA THR A 27 22.31 42.77 -0.65
C THR A 27 20.98 42.31 -1.22
N SER A 28 21.01 41.31 -2.14
CA SER A 28 19.82 40.61 -2.60
C SER A 28 19.36 39.67 -1.48
N LEU A 29 18.14 39.84 -0.98
CA LEU A 29 17.55 38.95 0.06
C LEU A 29 17.26 37.53 -0.48
N ARG A 30 17.13 37.36 -1.79
CA ARG A 30 16.82 36.05 -2.40
C ARG A 30 17.85 34.94 -2.17
N PRO A 31 19.18 35.16 -2.32
CA PRO A 31 20.17 34.13 -2.02
C PRO A 31 20.24 33.75 -0.55
N ARG A 32 19.99 34.72 0.37
CA ARG A 32 20.01 34.45 1.83
C ARG A 32 18.85 33.58 2.30
N ALA A 33 17.63 33.82 1.81
CA ALA A 33 16.48 33.00 2.17
C ALA A 33 16.66 31.54 1.74
N ARG A 34 17.25 31.32 0.55
CA ARG A 34 17.52 29.97 0.02
C ARG A 34 18.60 29.22 0.82
N ILE A 35 19.67 29.89 1.22
CA ILE A 35 20.73 29.29 2.08
C ILE A 35 20.16 28.91 3.43
N LEU A 36 19.37 29.78 4.06
CA LEU A 36 18.74 29.52 5.36
C LEU A 36 17.73 28.37 5.35
N ALA A 37 17.00 28.19 4.25
CA ALA A 37 16.06 27.08 4.08
C ALA A 37 16.79 25.72 4.00
N LYS A 38 17.86 25.66 3.18
CA LYS A 38 18.67 24.45 2.99
C LYS A 38 19.38 24.04 4.30
N ASP A 39 19.95 25.01 5.02
CA ASP A 39 20.59 24.76 6.32
C ASP A 39 19.57 24.28 7.38
N ALA A 40 18.31 24.72 7.27
CA ALA A 40 17.28 24.34 8.23
C ALA A 40 16.92 22.84 8.13
N ILE A 41 16.70 22.28 6.93
CA ILE A 41 16.37 20.86 6.76
C ILE A 41 17.58 19.97 7.10
N ALA A 42 18.78 20.36 6.67
CA ALA A 42 20.01 19.66 7.06
C ALA A 42 20.20 19.65 8.59
N GLY A 43 19.91 20.77 9.25
CA GLY A 43 19.92 20.88 10.70
C GLY A 43 18.87 19.97 11.38
N MET A 44 17.65 19.86 10.82
CA MET A 44 16.62 18.96 11.33
C MET A 44 17.07 17.49 11.22
N VAL A 45 17.66 17.09 10.10
CA VAL A 45 18.20 15.73 9.89
C VAL A 45 19.29 15.42 10.93
N GLY A 46 20.24 16.34 11.13
CA GLY A 46 21.35 16.16 12.09
C GLY A 46 20.94 16.18 13.56
N SER A 47 19.87 16.93 13.91
CA SER A 47 19.48 17.16 15.31
C SER A 47 18.62 16.08 15.96
N ARG A 48 18.01 15.17 15.17
CA ARG A 48 17.03 14.20 15.68
C ARG A 48 17.62 13.03 16.46
N GLY A 49 18.94 12.83 16.41
CA GLY A 49 19.63 11.85 17.26
C GLY A 49 19.14 10.42 17.09
N PHE A 50 18.73 10.01 15.88
CA PHE A 50 18.50 8.61 15.56
C PHE A 50 19.70 8.07 14.78
N SER A 51 19.97 6.78 14.95
CA SER A 51 21.00 6.05 14.20
C SER A 51 20.55 5.79 12.74
N GLY A 52 21.52 5.53 11.86
CA GLY A 52 21.27 5.23 10.45
C GLY A 52 21.22 6.48 9.57
N ASP A 53 20.71 6.33 8.37
CA ASP A 53 20.73 7.31 7.29
C ASP A 53 19.36 7.94 7.07
N ALA A 54 19.37 9.22 6.68
CA ALA A 54 18.18 9.91 6.17
C ALA A 54 18.51 10.60 4.84
N GLY A 55 17.58 10.48 3.89
CA GLY A 55 17.64 11.15 2.59
C GLY A 55 16.39 11.98 2.35
N VAL A 56 16.56 13.20 1.83
CA VAL A 56 15.48 14.15 1.54
C VAL A 56 15.69 14.75 0.17
N VAL A 57 14.70 14.65 -0.70
CA VAL A 57 14.67 15.36 -1.98
C VAL A 57 13.35 16.09 -2.13
N VAL A 58 13.42 17.34 -2.58
CA VAL A 58 12.26 18.21 -2.83
C VAL A 58 12.45 18.91 -4.16
N THR A 59 11.44 18.86 -5.01
CA THR A 59 11.42 19.51 -6.32
C THR A 59 10.18 20.39 -6.46
N ASP A 60 10.36 21.60 -6.96
CA ASP A 60 9.28 22.47 -7.39
C ASP A 60 8.70 21.97 -8.72
N LEU A 61 7.40 21.66 -8.73
CA LEU A 61 6.74 21.07 -9.91
C LEU A 61 6.50 22.07 -11.06
N GLN A 62 6.55 23.37 -10.78
CA GLN A 62 6.39 24.41 -11.81
C GLN A 62 7.69 24.65 -12.56
N THR A 63 8.81 24.72 -11.83
CA THR A 63 10.10 25.09 -12.39
C THR A 63 11.00 23.89 -12.71
N GLY A 64 10.71 22.73 -12.11
CA GLY A 64 11.58 21.54 -12.14
C GLY A 64 12.84 21.70 -11.28
N GLU A 65 12.95 22.77 -10.50
CA GLU A 65 14.12 23.05 -9.67
C GLU A 65 14.16 22.11 -8.45
N ILE A 66 15.31 21.49 -8.21
CA ILE A 66 15.56 20.73 -6.97
C ILE A 66 15.87 21.76 -5.87
N LEU A 67 14.93 21.89 -4.93
CA LEU A 67 15.04 22.82 -3.81
C LEU A 67 15.90 22.26 -2.68
N GLU A 68 15.79 20.94 -2.44
CA GLU A 68 16.55 20.21 -1.42
C GLU A 68 17.02 18.88 -1.98
N ASP A 69 18.27 18.53 -1.67
CA ASP A 69 18.88 17.24 -2.01
C ASP A 69 19.89 16.85 -0.94
N ILE A 70 19.43 16.12 0.08
CA ILE A 70 20.25 15.62 1.18
C ILE A 70 20.29 14.10 1.04
N ASN A 71 21.45 13.53 0.77
CA ASN A 71 21.65 12.09 0.54
C ASN A 71 20.64 11.50 -0.47
N GLY A 72 20.17 12.33 -1.43
CA GLY A 72 19.08 11.97 -2.33
C GLY A 72 19.38 10.80 -3.25
N ALA A 73 20.66 10.51 -3.54
CA ALA A 73 21.07 9.37 -4.36
C ALA A 73 21.23 8.05 -3.57
N THR A 74 21.20 8.10 -2.23
CA THR A 74 21.39 6.91 -1.40
C THR A 74 20.14 6.04 -1.44
N ALA A 75 20.25 4.85 -2.02
CA ALA A 75 19.14 3.91 -2.12
C ALA A 75 18.86 3.26 -0.76
N GLN A 76 17.62 3.33 -0.32
CA GLN A 76 17.12 2.82 0.97
C GLN A 76 15.90 1.93 0.76
N PRO A 77 15.51 1.09 1.74
CA PRO A 77 14.24 0.38 1.68
C PRO A 77 13.07 1.37 1.62
N PRO A 78 12.27 1.36 0.55
CA PRO A 78 11.14 2.29 0.41
C PRO A 78 9.94 1.90 1.27
N ALA A 79 9.94 0.68 1.81
CA ALA A 79 8.78 0.10 2.46
C ALA A 79 7.51 0.32 1.61
N SER A 80 6.37 0.57 2.21
CA SER A 80 5.11 0.74 1.48
C SER A 80 5.02 1.96 0.53
N VAL A 81 6.07 2.79 0.41
CA VAL A 81 6.13 3.81 -0.65
C VAL A 81 6.23 3.15 -2.03
N THR A 82 6.76 1.92 -2.12
CA THR A 82 6.72 1.07 -3.33
C THR A 82 5.33 1.00 -3.96
N LYS A 83 4.26 1.03 -3.15
CA LYS A 83 2.86 0.97 -3.63
C LYS A 83 2.46 2.12 -4.57
N ALA A 84 3.21 3.22 -4.58
CA ALA A 84 3.01 4.29 -5.58
C ALA A 84 3.41 3.81 -6.98
N PHE A 85 4.51 3.06 -7.09
CA PHE A 85 4.92 2.41 -8.34
C PHE A 85 3.91 1.35 -8.76
N THR A 86 3.48 0.51 -7.82
CA THR A 86 2.50 -0.55 -8.08
C THR A 86 1.17 0.01 -8.57
N ALA A 87 0.69 1.11 -7.98
CA ALA A 87 -0.54 1.76 -8.41
C ALA A 87 -0.43 2.24 -9.88
N LEU A 88 0.65 2.92 -10.23
CA LEU A 88 0.89 3.37 -11.60
C LEU A 88 1.04 2.19 -12.57
N TYR A 89 1.83 1.19 -12.18
CA TYR A 89 2.10 0.00 -12.99
C TYR A 89 0.81 -0.76 -13.32
N ALA A 90 -0.07 -0.91 -12.33
CA ALA A 90 -1.35 -1.58 -12.49
C ALA A 90 -2.35 -0.74 -13.31
N LEU A 91 -2.51 0.55 -12.99
CA LEU A 91 -3.43 1.45 -13.70
C LEU A 91 -3.06 1.59 -15.17
N GLU A 92 -1.77 1.65 -15.49
CA GLU A 92 -1.29 1.74 -16.89
C GLU A 92 -1.47 0.42 -17.65
N ALA A 93 -1.29 -0.75 -16.98
CA ALA A 93 -1.37 -2.05 -17.63
C ALA A 93 -2.81 -2.53 -17.85
N LEU A 94 -3.69 -2.29 -16.87
CA LEU A 94 -5.04 -2.84 -16.82
C LEU A 94 -6.11 -1.79 -17.16
N GLY A 95 -5.79 -0.50 -16.98
CA GLY A 95 -6.75 0.60 -17.10
C GLY A 95 -7.46 0.92 -15.76
N GLU A 96 -7.86 2.19 -15.58
CA GLU A 96 -8.49 2.68 -14.36
C GLU A 96 -9.83 2.00 -14.04
N GLY A 97 -10.59 1.63 -15.06
CA GLY A 97 -11.90 0.99 -14.96
C GLY A 97 -11.86 -0.54 -14.84
N HIS A 98 -10.67 -1.16 -14.83
CA HIS A 98 -10.56 -2.60 -14.72
C HIS A 98 -11.21 -3.12 -13.44
N GLN A 99 -11.95 -4.24 -13.54
CA GLN A 99 -12.60 -4.92 -12.42
C GLN A 99 -12.22 -6.40 -12.42
N PHE A 100 -11.81 -6.92 -11.29
CA PHE A 100 -11.61 -8.35 -11.08
C PHE A 100 -12.98 -9.02 -10.93
N LYS A 101 -13.09 -10.27 -11.41
CA LYS A 101 -14.38 -10.97 -11.43
C LYS A 101 -14.31 -12.28 -10.67
N THR A 102 -15.15 -12.43 -9.65
CA THR A 102 -15.40 -13.70 -9.00
C THR A 102 -16.66 -14.31 -9.60
N ARG A 103 -16.59 -15.55 -10.08
CA ARG A 103 -17.66 -16.18 -10.87
C ARG A 103 -18.07 -17.53 -10.31
N ILE A 104 -19.33 -17.87 -10.52
CA ILE A 104 -19.86 -19.21 -10.29
C ILE A 104 -20.14 -19.86 -11.65
N PHE A 105 -19.55 -21.04 -11.89
CA PHE A 105 -19.77 -21.83 -13.10
C PHE A 105 -20.50 -23.14 -12.78
N ALA A 106 -21.21 -23.65 -13.76
CA ALA A 106 -21.74 -25.01 -13.80
C ALA A 106 -21.12 -25.76 -14.98
N ASP A 107 -20.62 -26.98 -14.74
CA ASP A 107 -20.02 -27.83 -15.77
C ASP A 107 -20.96 -28.94 -16.22
N GLY A 108 -22.24 -28.83 -15.90
CA GLY A 108 -23.28 -29.79 -16.26
C GLY A 108 -24.59 -29.13 -16.67
N GLU A 109 -25.58 -29.99 -16.97
CA GLU A 109 -26.92 -29.55 -17.37
C GLU A 109 -27.77 -29.18 -16.14
N ILE A 110 -28.50 -28.06 -16.22
CA ILE A 110 -29.43 -27.63 -15.18
C ILE A 110 -30.87 -27.93 -15.67
N LYS A 111 -31.54 -28.83 -14.97
CA LYS A 111 -32.95 -29.17 -15.22
C LYS A 111 -33.78 -28.95 -13.97
N ASN A 112 -34.84 -28.16 -14.07
CA ASN A 112 -35.76 -27.88 -12.95
C ASN A 112 -35.05 -27.40 -11.67
N GLY A 113 -33.97 -26.63 -11.84
CA GLY A 113 -33.16 -26.11 -10.71
C GLY A 113 -32.17 -27.12 -10.12
N ILE A 114 -31.97 -28.28 -10.76
CA ILE A 114 -31.00 -29.29 -10.34
C ILE A 114 -29.85 -29.30 -11.35
N LEU A 115 -28.64 -29.09 -10.84
CA LEU A 115 -27.40 -29.22 -11.61
C LEU A 115 -26.91 -30.66 -11.55
N ASP A 116 -26.87 -31.32 -12.71
CA ASP A 116 -26.27 -32.64 -12.88
C ASP A 116 -24.82 -32.47 -13.36
N GLY A 117 -23.98 -32.07 -12.45
CA GLY A 117 -22.59 -31.69 -12.67
C GLY A 117 -22.03 -30.93 -11.45
N ASN A 118 -20.82 -30.37 -11.58
CA ASN A 118 -20.15 -29.67 -10.55
C ASN A 118 -20.48 -28.17 -10.56
N LEU A 119 -20.47 -27.57 -9.37
CA LEU A 119 -20.51 -26.12 -9.19
C LEU A 119 -19.08 -25.64 -8.91
N ILE A 120 -18.61 -24.60 -9.60
CA ILE A 120 -17.25 -24.10 -9.47
C ILE A 120 -17.27 -22.63 -9.06
N LEU A 121 -16.68 -22.30 -7.90
CA LEU A 121 -16.37 -20.94 -7.49
C LEU A 121 -14.98 -20.58 -8.03
N ALA A 122 -14.92 -19.61 -8.94
CA ALA A 122 -13.67 -19.20 -9.57
C ALA A 122 -13.31 -17.76 -9.22
N GLY A 123 -12.14 -17.59 -8.65
CA GLY A 123 -11.55 -16.28 -8.35
C GLY A 123 -10.84 -15.69 -9.56
N GLY A 124 -11.04 -14.41 -9.83
CA GLY A 124 -10.36 -13.69 -10.91
C GLY A 124 -9.24 -12.78 -10.44
N GLY A 125 -8.71 -12.99 -9.24
CA GLY A 125 -7.61 -12.19 -8.69
C GLY A 125 -8.04 -11.01 -7.82
N ASP A 126 -9.32 -10.89 -7.44
CA ASP A 126 -9.77 -9.80 -6.55
C ASP A 126 -9.16 -9.92 -5.15
N PRO A 127 -8.25 -8.99 -4.75
CA PRO A 127 -7.67 -9.01 -3.42
C PRO A 127 -8.55 -8.38 -2.34
N ASN A 128 -9.66 -7.76 -2.73
CA ASN A 128 -10.51 -6.97 -1.84
C ASN A 128 -11.88 -7.63 -1.59
N LEU A 129 -12.11 -8.84 -2.13
CA LEU A 129 -13.32 -9.60 -1.90
C LEU A 129 -13.51 -9.87 -0.39
N VAL A 130 -14.69 -9.58 0.13
CA VAL A 130 -15.03 -9.78 1.56
C VAL A 130 -16.29 -10.65 1.72
N THR A 131 -16.52 -11.10 2.92
CA THR A 131 -17.62 -12.03 3.27
C THR A 131 -19.00 -11.49 2.88
N ASP A 132 -19.24 -10.16 2.96
CA ASP A 132 -20.51 -9.55 2.53
C ASP A 132 -20.79 -9.80 1.05
N GLN A 133 -19.74 -9.73 0.21
CA GLN A 133 -19.85 -9.96 -1.23
C GLN A 133 -20.04 -11.45 -1.56
N MET A 134 -19.49 -12.36 -0.73
CA MET A 134 -19.79 -13.78 -0.84
C MET A 134 -21.26 -14.08 -0.52
N ALA A 135 -21.84 -13.41 0.46
CA ALA A 135 -23.26 -13.51 0.76
C ALA A 135 -24.12 -13.01 -0.41
N GLU A 136 -23.73 -11.90 -1.05
CA GLU A 136 -24.37 -11.38 -2.25
C GLU A 136 -24.27 -12.37 -3.43
N LEU A 137 -23.10 -12.94 -3.68
CA LEU A 137 -22.88 -13.91 -4.74
C LEU A 137 -23.74 -15.16 -4.56
N ALA A 138 -23.90 -15.64 -3.31
CA ALA A 138 -24.78 -16.78 -2.99
C ALA A 138 -26.26 -16.47 -3.21
N ARG A 139 -26.69 -15.24 -2.87
CA ARG A 139 -28.05 -14.76 -3.18
C ARG A 139 -28.28 -14.72 -4.69
N ASN A 140 -27.36 -14.15 -5.45
CA ASN A 140 -27.44 -14.06 -6.90
C ASN A 140 -27.47 -15.47 -7.53
N LEU A 141 -26.74 -16.44 -6.99
CA LEU A 141 -26.85 -17.84 -7.42
C LEU A 141 -28.26 -18.40 -7.20
N LYS A 142 -28.89 -18.11 -6.05
CA LYS A 142 -30.27 -18.54 -5.77
C LYS A 142 -31.26 -17.96 -6.77
N GLU A 143 -31.07 -16.72 -7.19
CA GLU A 143 -31.93 -16.02 -8.16
C GLU A 143 -31.88 -16.68 -9.55
N THR A 144 -30.83 -17.43 -9.89
CA THR A 144 -30.79 -18.25 -11.14
C THR A 144 -31.78 -19.41 -11.16
N GLY A 145 -32.42 -19.71 -10.02
CA GLY A 145 -33.33 -20.83 -9.85
C GLY A 145 -32.64 -22.14 -9.44
N LEU A 146 -31.32 -22.15 -9.22
CA LEU A 146 -30.61 -23.34 -8.74
C LEU A 146 -31.07 -23.70 -7.32
N ARG A 147 -31.31 -25.01 -7.10
CA ARG A 147 -31.77 -25.57 -5.80
C ARG A 147 -30.90 -26.69 -5.30
N GLU A 148 -30.31 -27.47 -6.20
CA GLU A 148 -29.55 -28.68 -5.87
C GLU A 148 -28.33 -28.79 -6.80
N VAL A 149 -27.23 -29.25 -6.24
CA VAL A 149 -26.00 -29.61 -6.95
C VAL A 149 -25.69 -31.07 -6.64
N ARG A 150 -25.66 -31.95 -7.63
CA ARG A 150 -25.41 -33.40 -7.48
C ARG A 150 -23.93 -33.72 -7.49
N GLY A 151 -23.17 -32.99 -8.29
CA GLY A 151 -21.73 -33.15 -8.38
C GLY A 151 -20.97 -32.60 -7.18
N ASP A 152 -19.73 -32.24 -7.40
CA ASP A 152 -18.85 -31.68 -6.40
C ASP A 152 -18.92 -30.14 -6.40
N PHE A 153 -18.51 -29.54 -5.28
CA PHE A 153 -18.29 -28.13 -5.19
C PHE A 153 -16.77 -27.86 -5.31
N LEU A 154 -16.38 -27.29 -6.44
CA LEU A 154 -15.00 -27.01 -6.75
C LEU A 154 -14.65 -25.53 -6.52
N VAL A 155 -13.40 -25.26 -6.15
CA VAL A 155 -12.86 -23.90 -6.03
C VAL A 155 -11.63 -23.77 -6.90
N TRP A 156 -11.54 -22.68 -7.67
CA TRP A 156 -10.42 -22.39 -8.56
C TRP A 156 -9.76 -21.06 -8.21
N GLY A 157 -8.47 -21.09 -7.88
CA GLY A 157 -7.70 -19.95 -7.42
C GLY A 157 -6.51 -19.57 -8.31
N ASP A 158 -6.35 -20.15 -9.52
CA ASP A 158 -5.13 -20.01 -10.32
C ASP A 158 -5.18 -18.85 -11.35
N ALA A 159 -6.07 -17.87 -11.16
CA ALA A 159 -6.05 -16.65 -11.98
C ALA A 159 -4.79 -15.81 -11.78
N LEU A 160 -4.14 -15.93 -10.63
CA LEU A 160 -2.82 -15.39 -10.31
C LEU A 160 -1.89 -16.54 -9.90
N VAL A 161 -0.59 -16.31 -10.00
CA VAL A 161 0.37 -17.23 -9.39
C VAL A 161 0.15 -17.28 -7.88
N ASN A 162 0.03 -18.49 -7.33
CA ASN A 162 -0.15 -18.68 -5.90
C ASN A 162 1.19 -18.41 -5.16
N LEU A 163 1.13 -17.63 -4.10
CA LEU A 163 2.24 -17.28 -3.23
C LEU A 163 1.84 -17.64 -1.80
N ASP A 164 2.58 -18.54 -1.16
CA ASP A 164 2.29 -18.95 0.22
C ASP A 164 2.39 -17.75 1.18
N GLU A 165 3.30 -16.83 0.88
CA GLU A 165 3.49 -15.58 1.61
C GLU A 165 4.22 -14.54 0.74
N ILE A 166 4.25 -13.28 1.18
CA ILE A 166 4.89 -12.18 0.44
C ILE A 166 6.40 -12.14 0.73
N ASP A 167 6.79 -12.33 2.00
CA ASP A 167 8.18 -12.28 2.47
C ASP A 167 8.41 -13.39 3.50
N ASP A 168 9.21 -14.39 3.13
CA ASP A 168 9.58 -15.58 3.91
C ASP A 168 10.45 -15.27 5.14
N SER A 169 10.94 -14.07 5.27
CA SER A 169 11.68 -13.60 6.45
C SER A 169 10.78 -13.05 7.57
N GLN A 170 9.49 -12.98 7.34
CA GLN A 170 8.50 -12.54 8.34
C GLN A 170 8.06 -13.72 9.22
N LEU A 171 7.44 -13.39 10.36
CA LEU A 171 6.82 -14.40 11.24
C LEU A 171 5.51 -14.90 10.63
N ASP A 172 5.26 -16.20 10.70
CA ASP A 172 4.13 -16.89 10.03
C ASP A 172 2.75 -16.30 10.35
N TYR A 173 2.57 -15.77 11.56
CA TYR A 173 1.29 -15.29 12.08
C TYR A 173 0.97 -13.82 11.75
N LEU A 174 1.80 -13.16 10.97
CA LEU A 174 1.60 -11.74 10.66
C LEU A 174 0.52 -11.56 9.59
N GLY A 175 -0.63 -11.06 9.97
CA GLY A 175 -1.77 -10.87 9.07
C GLY A 175 -1.52 -9.89 7.90
N TYR A 176 -0.38 -9.19 7.86
CA TYR A 176 0.04 -8.38 6.74
C TYR A 176 0.99 -9.09 5.76
N ASN A 177 1.32 -10.37 6.04
CA ASN A 177 2.07 -11.29 5.19
C ASN A 177 1.23 -12.52 4.81
N PRO A 178 0.04 -12.33 4.22
CA PRO A 178 -0.85 -13.43 3.87
C PRO A 178 -0.40 -14.12 2.57
N THR A 179 -0.96 -15.29 2.33
CA THR A 179 -0.99 -15.92 0.99
C THR A 179 -1.62 -14.98 -0.03
N VAL A 180 -1.18 -15.04 -1.28
CA VAL A 180 -1.78 -14.32 -2.42
C VAL A 180 -2.18 -15.34 -3.47
N ALA A 181 -3.43 -15.32 -3.91
CA ALA A 181 -3.99 -16.27 -4.88
C ALA A 181 -4.96 -15.58 -5.84
N GLY A 182 -5.46 -16.32 -6.80
CA GLY A 182 -6.54 -15.85 -7.66
C GLY A 182 -7.91 -15.81 -6.98
N LEU A 183 -8.14 -16.60 -5.95
CA LEU A 183 -9.34 -16.53 -5.10
C LEU A 183 -8.92 -16.13 -3.69
N ASN A 184 -9.19 -14.88 -3.33
CA ASN A 184 -8.89 -14.32 -2.02
C ASN A 184 -10.19 -13.98 -1.29
N LEU A 185 -10.17 -13.99 0.04
CA LEU A 185 -11.29 -13.54 0.86
C LEU A 185 -10.78 -12.84 2.13
N ASN A 186 -11.37 -11.69 2.51
CA ASN A 186 -11.02 -10.92 3.70
C ASN A 186 -9.52 -10.64 3.82
N PHE A 187 -8.86 -10.32 2.68
CA PHE A 187 -7.41 -10.13 2.59
C PHE A 187 -6.61 -11.39 2.97
N ASN A 188 -7.18 -12.58 2.77
CA ASN A 188 -6.67 -13.88 3.20
C ASN A 188 -6.28 -13.90 4.68
N ARG A 189 -7.22 -13.45 5.50
CA ARG A 189 -7.10 -13.44 6.95
C ARG A 189 -8.36 -13.99 7.59
N VAL A 190 -8.18 -14.74 8.67
CA VAL A 190 -9.24 -15.22 9.55
C VAL A 190 -9.19 -14.49 10.88
N HIS A 191 -10.33 -14.14 11.42
CA HIS A 191 -10.42 -13.49 12.73
C HIS A 191 -10.39 -14.53 13.84
N PHE A 192 -9.38 -14.46 14.67
CA PHE A 192 -9.23 -15.24 15.91
C PHE A 192 -9.66 -14.38 17.09
N GLU A 193 -10.55 -14.89 17.92
CA GLU A 193 -11.03 -14.27 19.15
C GLU A 193 -10.87 -15.24 20.31
N TRP A 194 -10.51 -14.74 21.48
CA TRP A 194 -10.37 -15.54 22.70
C TRP A 194 -10.96 -14.83 23.89
N LYS A 195 -11.41 -15.62 24.86
CA LYS A 195 -11.92 -15.16 26.15
C LYS A 195 -11.58 -16.20 27.22
N LEU A 196 -11.05 -15.71 28.34
CA LEU A 196 -10.80 -16.55 29.52
C LEU A 196 -12.12 -16.75 30.29
N GLU A 197 -12.53 -18.00 30.47
CA GLU A 197 -13.72 -18.37 31.23
C GLU A 197 -13.30 -19.34 32.37
N GLY A 198 -13.16 -18.78 33.58
CA GLY A 198 -12.54 -19.49 34.69
C GLY A 198 -11.03 -19.63 34.50
N GLU A 199 -10.53 -20.84 34.33
CA GLU A 199 -9.10 -21.12 34.05
C GLU A 199 -8.84 -21.56 32.62
N GLU A 200 -9.87 -21.64 31.77
CA GLU A 200 -9.77 -22.09 30.38
C GLU A 200 -10.10 -20.99 29.40
N TYR A 201 -9.44 -21.03 28.23
CA TYR A 201 -9.75 -20.14 27.13
C TYR A 201 -10.80 -20.76 26.21
N THR A 202 -11.89 -20.04 25.97
CA THR A 202 -12.74 -20.27 24.81
C THR A 202 -12.20 -19.52 23.60
N THR A 203 -12.21 -20.17 22.43
CA THR A 203 -11.67 -19.60 21.19
C THR A 203 -12.67 -19.71 20.06
N ALA A 204 -12.68 -18.70 19.18
CA ALA A 204 -13.48 -18.70 17.95
C ALA A 204 -12.64 -18.25 16.76
N MET A 205 -12.91 -18.86 15.61
CA MET A 205 -12.36 -18.41 14.32
C MET A 205 -13.51 -18.18 13.35
N ASP A 206 -13.55 -16.99 12.77
CA ASP A 206 -14.62 -16.59 11.87
C ASP A 206 -14.10 -15.78 10.66
N ALA A 207 -14.87 -15.79 9.58
CA ALA A 207 -14.63 -14.97 8.39
C ALA A 207 -15.38 -13.64 8.52
N ARG A 208 -15.00 -12.85 9.52
CA ARG A 208 -15.70 -11.61 9.91
C ARG A 208 -15.63 -10.54 8.83
N SER A 209 -16.76 -9.92 8.54
CA SER A 209 -16.91 -8.71 7.76
C SER A 209 -17.80 -7.70 8.49
N GLU A 210 -18.30 -6.71 7.80
CA GLU A 210 -19.15 -5.67 8.42
C GLU A 210 -20.45 -6.28 8.95
N ASN A 211 -21.14 -7.10 8.11
CA ASN A 211 -22.49 -7.59 8.43
C ASN A 211 -22.54 -9.06 8.85
N TYR A 212 -21.48 -9.85 8.60
CA TYR A 212 -21.51 -11.29 8.81
C TYR A 212 -20.27 -11.80 9.56
N ARG A 213 -20.47 -12.94 10.27
CA ARG A 213 -19.41 -13.63 11.03
C ARG A 213 -19.57 -15.15 10.93
N PRO A 214 -19.50 -15.71 9.70
CA PRO A 214 -19.58 -17.16 9.59
C PRO A 214 -18.38 -17.81 10.23
N ALA A 215 -18.63 -18.81 11.08
CA ALA A 215 -17.58 -19.64 11.64
C ALA A 215 -16.87 -20.41 10.53
N VAL A 216 -15.58 -20.63 10.68
CA VAL A 216 -14.75 -21.38 9.72
C VAL A 216 -14.15 -22.62 10.38
N THR A 217 -13.94 -23.65 9.59
CA THR A 217 -13.31 -24.92 10.01
C THR A 217 -12.01 -25.21 9.27
N THR A 218 -11.75 -24.50 8.16
CA THR A 218 -10.50 -24.54 7.39
C THR A 218 -9.31 -23.90 8.12
N SER A 219 -9.56 -23.20 9.23
CA SER A 219 -8.52 -22.71 10.15
C SER A 219 -8.93 -23.03 11.59
N ARG A 220 -7.99 -23.58 12.38
CA ARG A 220 -8.20 -23.91 13.79
C ARG A 220 -7.03 -23.44 14.63
N ILE A 221 -7.31 -23.03 15.86
CA ILE A 221 -6.29 -22.64 16.82
C ILE A 221 -6.52 -23.33 18.17
N THR A 222 -5.42 -23.73 18.81
CA THR A 222 -5.41 -24.32 20.16
C THR A 222 -4.54 -23.47 21.05
N VAL A 223 -5.05 -23.12 22.23
CA VAL A 223 -4.26 -22.51 23.31
C VAL A 223 -3.44 -23.60 23.98
N VAL A 224 -2.14 -23.36 24.15
CA VAL A 224 -1.21 -24.35 24.74
C VAL A 224 -0.40 -23.70 25.84
N ASP A 225 -0.03 -24.54 26.85
CA ASP A 225 0.83 -24.12 27.96
C ASP A 225 2.30 -24.09 27.48
N ARG A 226 2.77 -22.91 27.11
CA ARG A 226 4.16 -22.62 26.78
C ARG A 226 4.42 -21.11 26.86
N ALA A 227 5.70 -20.72 26.92
CA ALA A 227 6.09 -19.32 26.84
C ALA A 227 6.39 -18.88 25.40
N LEU A 228 7.22 -19.65 24.66
CA LEU A 228 7.66 -19.36 23.29
C LEU A 228 7.72 -20.66 22.46
N PRO A 229 7.54 -20.54 21.13
CA PRO A 229 7.11 -19.35 20.38
C PRO A 229 5.66 -18.97 20.70
N VAL A 230 5.31 -17.69 20.54
CA VAL A 230 3.95 -17.22 20.84
C VAL A 230 2.92 -17.88 19.94
N TYR A 231 3.16 -17.92 18.65
CA TYR A 231 2.35 -18.65 17.67
C TYR A 231 3.16 -19.73 16.98
N THR A 232 2.51 -20.83 16.59
CA THR A 232 3.06 -21.76 15.60
C THR A 232 2.01 -22.09 14.57
N TYR A 233 2.46 -22.33 13.35
CA TYR A 233 1.65 -22.78 12.23
C TYR A 233 2.07 -24.19 11.80
N ARG A 234 1.11 -24.98 11.36
CA ARG A 234 1.32 -26.25 10.67
C ARG A 234 0.28 -26.41 9.57
N ASP A 235 0.76 -26.63 8.35
CA ASP A 235 -0.06 -27.10 7.25
C ASP A 235 -0.50 -28.55 7.55
N ALA A 236 -1.81 -28.80 7.54
CA ALA A 236 -2.40 -30.12 7.68
C ALA A 236 -3.26 -30.49 6.47
N GLY A 237 -2.82 -30.08 5.26
CA GLY A 237 -3.53 -30.22 4.00
C GLY A 237 -4.64 -29.17 3.88
N ASP A 238 -5.89 -29.61 3.96
CA ASP A 238 -7.04 -28.69 3.84
C ASP A 238 -7.31 -27.85 5.11
N LEU A 239 -6.39 -27.84 6.09
CA LEU A 239 -6.57 -27.22 7.39
C LEU A 239 -5.35 -26.45 7.85
N ASP A 240 -5.50 -25.16 8.07
CA ASP A 240 -4.53 -24.31 8.76
C ASP A 240 -4.58 -24.59 10.26
N GLN A 241 -3.56 -25.24 10.81
CA GLN A 241 -3.47 -25.52 12.25
C GLN A 241 -2.55 -24.53 12.94
N TRP A 242 -3.13 -23.75 13.83
CA TRP A 242 -2.43 -22.80 14.67
C TRP A 242 -2.36 -23.27 16.12
N THR A 243 -1.32 -22.87 16.83
CA THR A 243 -1.31 -22.88 18.29
C THR A 243 -0.88 -21.51 18.81
N VAL A 244 -1.39 -21.12 19.97
CA VAL A 244 -1.00 -19.90 20.66
C VAL A 244 -0.61 -20.19 22.09
N ALA A 245 0.46 -19.54 22.59
CA ALA A 245 0.88 -19.62 23.98
C ALA A 245 -0.13 -18.92 24.88
N GLY A 246 -0.71 -19.63 25.87
CA GLY A 246 -1.66 -19.06 26.81
C GLY A 246 -1.07 -17.88 27.60
N SER A 247 0.22 -17.94 27.92
CA SER A 247 0.94 -16.85 28.61
C SER A 247 1.02 -15.54 27.84
N ALA A 248 0.76 -15.54 26.53
CA ALA A 248 0.75 -14.36 25.69
C ALA A 248 -0.64 -13.74 25.49
N LEU A 249 -1.69 -14.41 25.98
CA LEU A 249 -3.07 -13.94 25.89
C LEU A 249 -3.45 -13.17 27.16
N ASN A 250 -4.24 -12.11 26.98
CA ASN A 250 -4.97 -11.46 28.08
C ASN A 250 -6.29 -12.17 28.30
N ASP A 251 -7.10 -11.72 29.28
CA ASP A 251 -8.40 -12.28 29.59
C ASP A 251 -9.33 -12.36 28.37
N GLU A 252 -9.28 -11.37 27.50
CA GLU A 252 -10.00 -11.36 26.22
C GLU A 252 -9.21 -10.58 25.16
N GLY A 253 -9.46 -10.92 23.91
CA GLY A 253 -8.84 -10.22 22.80
C GLY A 253 -9.12 -10.85 21.45
N SER A 254 -8.54 -10.27 20.42
CA SER A 254 -8.65 -10.79 19.07
C SER A 254 -7.42 -10.45 18.21
N ARG A 255 -7.22 -11.26 17.18
CA ARG A 255 -6.15 -11.05 16.19
C ARG A 255 -6.59 -11.60 14.83
N TRP A 256 -6.13 -10.92 13.78
CA TRP A 256 -6.22 -11.47 12.44
C TRP A 256 -5.00 -12.32 12.13
N LEU A 257 -5.22 -13.61 11.83
CA LEU A 257 -4.20 -14.55 11.40
C LEU A 257 -4.27 -14.74 9.87
N PRO A 258 -3.15 -15.00 9.20
CA PRO A 258 -3.18 -15.32 7.77
C PRO A 258 -3.86 -16.67 7.53
N VAL A 259 -4.55 -16.75 6.39
CA VAL A 259 -5.06 -17.99 5.81
C VAL A 259 -4.05 -18.47 4.77
N ARG A 260 -3.67 -19.74 4.81
CA ARG A 260 -2.72 -20.35 3.87
C ARG A 260 -3.42 -21.15 2.75
N ASN A 261 -4.70 -21.53 2.97
CA ASN A 261 -5.55 -22.19 2.00
C ASN A 261 -6.71 -21.28 1.58
N PRO A 262 -6.46 -20.15 0.86
CA PRO A 262 -7.48 -19.11 0.62
C PRO A 262 -8.64 -19.58 -0.23
N ALA A 263 -8.43 -20.50 -1.18
CA ALA A 263 -9.50 -21.01 -2.05
C ALA A 263 -10.49 -21.88 -1.26
N LEU A 264 -9.99 -22.77 -0.39
CA LEU A 264 -10.84 -23.58 0.49
C LEU A 264 -11.59 -22.73 1.51
N TYR A 265 -10.91 -21.75 2.11
CA TYR A 265 -11.53 -20.79 3.02
C TYR A 265 -12.67 -20.01 2.36
N ALA A 266 -12.45 -19.48 1.16
CA ALA A 266 -13.48 -18.79 0.40
C ALA A 266 -14.64 -19.72 0.03
N GLY A 267 -14.33 -20.95 -0.36
CA GLY A 267 -15.33 -21.99 -0.67
C GLY A 267 -16.20 -22.36 0.53
N GLU A 268 -15.61 -22.55 1.71
CA GLU A 268 -16.34 -22.83 2.95
C GLU A 268 -17.32 -21.70 3.31
N VAL A 269 -16.85 -20.45 3.24
CA VAL A 269 -17.69 -19.27 3.51
C VAL A 269 -18.83 -19.18 2.50
N PHE A 270 -18.54 -19.37 1.20
CA PHE A 270 -19.57 -19.38 0.17
C PHE A 270 -20.61 -20.49 0.39
N ALA A 271 -20.18 -21.72 0.70
CA ALA A 271 -21.07 -22.85 0.98
C ALA A 271 -21.99 -22.57 2.18
N THR A 272 -21.51 -21.86 3.17
CA THR A 272 -22.32 -21.42 4.33
C THR A 272 -23.47 -20.50 3.90
N PHE A 273 -23.21 -19.53 3.03
CA PHE A 273 -24.26 -18.64 2.50
C PHE A 273 -25.17 -19.35 1.49
N ALA A 274 -24.64 -20.22 0.63
CA ALA A 274 -25.47 -21.03 -0.28
C ALA A 274 -26.48 -21.88 0.49
N ARG A 275 -26.05 -22.48 1.61
CA ARG A 275 -26.92 -23.26 2.52
C ARG A 275 -28.02 -22.39 3.14
N SER A 276 -27.73 -21.14 3.52
CA SER A 276 -28.76 -20.22 4.04
C SER A 276 -29.86 -19.89 3.01
N HIS A 277 -29.56 -20.06 1.74
CA HIS A 277 -30.51 -19.94 0.62
C HIS A 277 -31.09 -21.29 0.16
N GLY A 278 -30.84 -22.38 0.93
CA GLY A 278 -31.36 -23.70 0.64
C GLY A 278 -30.59 -24.48 -0.45
N ILE A 279 -29.39 -24.05 -0.81
CA ILE A 279 -28.50 -24.77 -1.73
C ILE A 279 -27.41 -25.43 -0.89
N VAL A 280 -27.54 -26.77 -0.70
CA VAL A 280 -26.56 -27.54 0.06
C VAL A 280 -25.43 -27.99 -0.86
N LEU A 281 -24.22 -27.54 -0.57
CA LEU A 281 -23.00 -27.90 -1.28
C LEU A 281 -22.20 -28.91 -0.45
N LYS A 282 -21.45 -29.79 -1.12
CA LYS A 282 -20.39 -30.60 -0.49
C LYS A 282 -19.26 -29.70 0.03
N ALA A 283 -18.32 -30.27 0.77
CA ALA A 283 -17.09 -29.55 1.13
C ALA A 283 -16.36 -29.09 -0.14
N PRO A 284 -15.77 -27.89 -0.15
CA PRO A 284 -15.05 -27.38 -1.31
C PRO A 284 -13.80 -28.24 -1.59
N ILE A 285 -13.51 -28.45 -2.87
CA ILE A 285 -12.32 -29.18 -3.35
C ILE A 285 -11.58 -28.26 -4.30
N GLU A 286 -10.28 -28.05 -4.10
CA GLU A 286 -9.48 -27.29 -5.05
C GLU A 286 -9.34 -28.02 -6.38
N THR A 287 -9.41 -27.24 -7.47
CA THR A 287 -9.17 -27.74 -8.81
C THR A 287 -8.14 -26.84 -9.53
N PRO A 288 -7.11 -27.43 -10.14
CA PRO A 288 -6.17 -26.69 -10.96
C PRO A 288 -6.72 -26.36 -12.36
N GLN A 289 -7.88 -26.94 -12.72
CA GLN A 289 -8.47 -26.79 -14.04
C GLN A 289 -9.28 -25.50 -14.12
N MET A 290 -8.91 -24.62 -15.06
CA MET A 290 -9.71 -23.43 -15.35
C MET A 290 -11.14 -23.84 -15.73
N PRO A 291 -12.17 -23.24 -15.11
CA PRO A 291 -13.56 -23.53 -15.44
C PRO A 291 -13.88 -23.26 -16.91
N ASN A 292 -14.53 -24.19 -17.56
CA ASN A 292 -14.98 -24.09 -18.94
C ASN A 292 -16.51 -24.23 -19.11
N GLY A 293 -17.23 -24.25 -17.98
CA GLY A 293 -18.68 -24.36 -17.94
C GLY A 293 -19.43 -23.06 -18.22
N THR A 294 -20.75 -23.10 -18.00
CA THR A 294 -21.62 -21.92 -18.11
C THR A 294 -21.48 -21.05 -16.85
N ALA A 295 -21.16 -19.78 -17.02
CA ALA A 295 -21.18 -18.83 -15.92
C ALA A 295 -22.64 -18.54 -15.51
N LEU A 296 -23.00 -18.88 -14.27
CA LEU A 296 -24.34 -18.68 -13.71
C LEU A 296 -24.50 -17.27 -13.15
N THR A 297 -23.49 -16.78 -12.45
CA THR A 297 -23.46 -15.45 -11.84
C THR A 297 -22.03 -14.99 -11.61
N SER A 298 -21.86 -13.70 -11.38
CA SER A 298 -20.56 -13.09 -11.06
C SER A 298 -20.71 -11.96 -10.07
N PHE A 299 -19.60 -11.66 -9.40
CA PHE A 299 -19.38 -10.42 -8.65
C PHE A 299 -18.18 -9.69 -9.25
N ASP A 300 -18.34 -8.41 -9.55
CA ASP A 300 -17.30 -7.55 -10.09
C ASP A 300 -16.76 -6.64 -8.97
N SER A 301 -15.43 -6.60 -8.80
CA SER A 301 -14.80 -5.71 -7.81
C SER A 301 -15.09 -4.24 -8.09
N ALA A 302 -14.75 -3.37 -7.16
CA ALA A 302 -14.66 -1.94 -7.46
C ALA A 302 -13.69 -1.67 -8.62
N PRO A 303 -13.82 -0.56 -9.36
CA PRO A 303 -12.86 -0.16 -10.37
C PRO A 303 -11.44 -0.06 -9.80
N LEU A 304 -10.43 -0.46 -10.57
CA LEU A 304 -9.02 -0.52 -10.14
C LEU A 304 -8.53 0.80 -9.54
N ARG A 305 -8.95 1.94 -10.09
CA ARG A 305 -8.61 3.26 -9.54
C ARG A 305 -9.03 3.42 -8.07
N GLU A 306 -10.22 2.95 -7.73
CA GLU A 306 -10.72 3.00 -6.35
C GLU A 306 -9.98 2.00 -5.45
N MET A 307 -9.68 0.81 -5.96
CA MET A 307 -8.87 -0.19 -5.26
C MET A 307 -7.47 0.36 -4.96
N MET A 308 -6.83 1.04 -5.93
CA MET A 308 -5.52 1.67 -5.74
C MET A 308 -5.57 2.82 -4.74
N ARG A 309 -6.65 3.60 -4.71
CA ARG A 309 -6.88 4.62 -3.66
C ARG A 309 -6.96 3.97 -2.28
N GLY A 310 -7.71 2.88 -2.15
CA GLY A 310 -7.81 2.08 -0.92
C GLY A 310 -6.44 1.52 -0.49
N MET A 311 -5.71 0.92 -1.42
CA MET A 311 -4.36 0.38 -1.19
C MET A 311 -3.38 1.46 -0.70
N LEU A 312 -3.38 2.64 -1.33
CA LEU A 312 -2.50 3.75 -0.91
C LEU A 312 -2.90 4.30 0.46
N ARG A 313 -4.20 4.33 0.78
CA ARG A 313 -4.72 4.83 2.06
C ARG A 313 -4.46 3.88 3.22
N PHE A 314 -4.79 2.59 3.06
CA PHE A 314 -4.74 1.57 4.12
C PHE A 314 -3.46 0.74 4.08
N SER A 315 -2.66 0.89 3.01
CA SER A 315 -1.38 0.19 2.84
C SER A 315 -1.50 -1.33 2.76
N THR A 316 -2.56 -1.85 2.17
CA THR A 316 -2.83 -3.28 2.05
C THR A 316 -1.81 -3.97 1.15
N ASN A 317 -1.09 -4.98 1.69
CA ASN A 317 -0.02 -5.67 0.97
C ASN A 317 -0.60 -6.61 -0.11
N ILE A 318 -1.56 -7.45 0.25
CA ILE A 318 -2.19 -8.38 -0.71
C ILE A 318 -2.76 -7.64 -1.93
N THR A 319 -3.34 -6.44 -1.76
CA THR A 319 -3.85 -5.64 -2.87
C THR A 319 -2.73 -5.20 -3.80
N ALA A 320 -1.57 -4.84 -3.23
CA ALA A 320 -0.41 -4.47 -4.05
C ALA A 320 0.14 -5.66 -4.83
N GLU A 321 0.27 -6.82 -4.17
CA GLU A 321 0.79 -8.01 -4.83
C GLU A 321 -0.15 -8.51 -5.95
N ALA A 322 -1.43 -8.66 -5.67
CA ALA A 322 -2.40 -9.12 -6.67
C ALA A 322 -2.49 -8.16 -7.87
N ALA A 323 -2.56 -6.84 -7.63
CA ALA A 323 -2.59 -5.86 -8.70
C ALA A 323 -1.29 -5.85 -9.53
N GLY A 324 -0.12 -5.98 -8.86
CA GLY A 324 1.17 -6.06 -9.53
C GLY A 324 1.35 -7.32 -10.37
N LEU A 325 0.93 -8.47 -9.84
CA LEU A 325 0.95 -9.75 -10.56
C LEU A 325 0.00 -9.72 -11.77
N ALA A 326 -1.22 -9.20 -11.60
CA ALA A 326 -2.18 -9.04 -12.69
C ALA A 326 -1.64 -8.09 -13.78
N ALA A 327 -1.04 -6.97 -13.40
CA ALA A 327 -0.41 -6.03 -14.32
C ALA A 327 0.75 -6.67 -15.09
N THR A 328 1.56 -7.51 -14.44
CA THR A 328 2.65 -8.24 -15.09
C THR A 328 2.08 -9.29 -16.06
N ALA A 329 1.03 -10.01 -15.69
CA ALA A 329 0.37 -10.96 -16.57
C ALA A 329 -0.21 -10.28 -17.83
N ALA A 330 -0.82 -9.11 -17.67
CA ALA A 330 -1.34 -8.32 -18.80
C ALA A 330 -0.22 -7.83 -19.73
N ARG A 331 0.96 -7.48 -19.21
CA ARG A 331 2.11 -6.99 -20.01
C ARG A 331 2.94 -8.09 -20.66
N ALA A 332 3.05 -9.25 -20.02
CA ALA A 332 3.98 -10.32 -20.41
C ALA A 332 3.31 -11.68 -20.71
N GLY A 333 1.97 -11.74 -20.68
CA GLY A 333 1.20 -12.96 -20.88
C GLY A 333 1.06 -13.83 -19.62
N ALA A 334 2.00 -13.78 -18.69
CA ALA A 334 1.92 -14.46 -17.39
C ALA A 334 2.87 -13.83 -16.37
N ALA A 335 2.48 -13.86 -15.11
CA ALA A 335 3.39 -13.63 -13.98
C ALA A 335 3.90 -15.00 -13.51
N ARG A 336 5.23 -15.20 -13.49
CA ARG A 336 5.85 -16.49 -13.15
C ARG A 336 6.30 -16.60 -11.69
N GLY A 337 6.11 -15.55 -10.91
CA GLY A 337 6.50 -15.46 -9.52
C GLY A 337 6.68 -14.01 -9.08
N LEU A 338 6.69 -13.79 -7.76
CA LEU A 338 6.69 -12.46 -7.19
C LEU A 338 7.93 -11.64 -7.57
N ARG A 339 9.13 -12.17 -7.32
CA ARG A 339 10.40 -11.47 -7.63
C ARG A 339 10.54 -11.12 -9.11
N THR A 340 10.16 -12.05 -9.99
CA THR A 340 10.20 -11.80 -11.45
C THR A 340 9.22 -10.70 -11.86
N SER A 341 8.02 -10.68 -11.26
CA SER A 341 7.00 -9.66 -11.47
C SER A 341 7.49 -8.29 -10.96
N ALA A 342 8.02 -8.22 -9.75
CA ALA A 342 8.58 -7.01 -9.17
C ALA A 342 9.76 -6.44 -9.97
N PHE A 343 10.64 -7.31 -10.49
CA PHE A 343 11.70 -6.92 -11.42
C PHE A 343 11.13 -6.35 -12.73
N GLY A 344 10.04 -6.94 -13.24
CA GLY A 344 9.30 -6.38 -14.38
C GLY A 344 8.79 -4.97 -14.13
N MET A 345 8.26 -4.71 -12.92
CA MET A 345 7.84 -3.37 -12.48
C MET A 345 9.02 -2.41 -12.38
N ALA A 346 10.16 -2.84 -11.83
CA ALA A 346 11.37 -2.02 -11.75
C ALA A 346 11.87 -1.60 -13.14
N ARG A 347 11.91 -2.52 -14.10
CA ARG A 347 12.28 -2.23 -15.50
C ARG A 347 11.26 -1.33 -16.20
N TRP A 348 9.99 -1.46 -15.90
CA TRP A 348 8.97 -0.54 -16.39
C TRP A 348 9.21 0.87 -15.84
N ALA A 349 9.51 0.99 -14.53
CA ALA A 349 9.77 2.27 -13.89
C ALA A 349 11.00 2.99 -14.47
N ASP A 350 12.10 2.26 -14.74
CA ASP A 350 13.29 2.78 -15.41
C ASP A 350 12.95 3.39 -16.79
N ARG A 351 12.18 2.68 -17.61
CA ARG A 351 11.72 3.21 -18.91
C ARG A 351 10.72 4.37 -18.78
N ARG A 352 9.98 4.41 -17.68
CA ARG A 352 8.90 5.39 -17.44
C ARG A 352 9.42 6.75 -16.99
N ALA A 353 10.51 6.76 -16.22
CA ALA A 353 11.14 7.95 -15.67
C ALA A 353 12.66 7.84 -15.87
N ASP A 354 13.12 8.11 -17.10
CA ASP A 354 14.49 7.93 -17.58
C ASP A 354 15.58 8.15 -16.52
N GLY A 355 16.43 7.15 -16.33
CA GLY A 355 17.58 7.17 -15.43
C GLY A 355 17.25 6.93 -13.95
N ILE A 356 16.05 6.39 -13.59
CA ILE A 356 15.83 5.84 -12.26
C ILE A 356 16.22 4.37 -12.23
N THR A 357 16.75 3.91 -11.10
CA THR A 357 17.26 2.54 -10.95
C THR A 357 16.68 1.85 -9.71
N PRO A 358 15.35 1.71 -9.62
CA PRO A 358 14.74 1.02 -8.48
C PRO A 358 15.04 -0.48 -8.52
N PHE A 359 15.17 -1.08 -7.35
CA PHE A 359 15.22 -2.52 -7.18
C PHE A 359 14.08 -2.97 -6.28
N PHE A 360 13.16 -3.78 -6.81
CA PHE A 360 12.00 -4.27 -6.07
C PHE A 360 12.01 -5.79 -6.03
N VAL A 361 11.66 -6.36 -4.86
CA VAL A 361 11.51 -7.81 -4.66
C VAL A 361 10.05 -8.23 -4.56
N ASP A 362 9.15 -7.27 -4.37
CA ASP A 362 7.70 -7.41 -4.29
C ASP A 362 7.02 -6.13 -4.79
N HIS A 363 5.69 -6.08 -4.75
CA HIS A 363 4.89 -4.91 -5.13
C HIS A 363 4.44 -4.07 -3.94
N SER A 364 4.52 -4.58 -2.72
CA SER A 364 4.07 -3.92 -1.50
C SER A 364 5.15 -3.12 -0.79
N GLY A 365 6.42 -3.49 -0.98
CA GLY A 365 7.57 -3.01 -0.22
C GLY A 365 7.66 -3.65 1.17
N LEU A 366 7.10 -4.85 1.37
CA LEU A 366 7.25 -5.62 2.60
C LEU A 366 8.66 -6.20 2.72
N GLY A 367 9.17 -6.78 1.63
CA GLY A 367 10.54 -7.32 1.53
C GLY A 367 11.57 -6.21 1.64
N ASP A 368 12.43 -6.31 2.64
CA ASP A 368 13.41 -5.29 2.99
C ASP A 368 14.64 -5.22 2.05
N GLN A 369 14.71 -6.12 1.09
CA GLN A 369 15.74 -6.09 0.05
C GLN A 369 15.47 -5.04 -1.04
N SER A 370 14.22 -4.56 -1.16
CA SER A 370 13.87 -3.48 -2.09
C SER A 370 14.69 -2.22 -1.81
N ARG A 371 15.13 -1.55 -2.88
CA ARG A 371 15.95 -0.32 -2.81
C ARG A 371 15.41 0.73 -3.77
N LEU A 372 15.30 1.95 -3.27
CA LEU A 372 14.87 3.12 -4.02
C LEU A 372 15.56 4.36 -3.44
N SER A 373 16.07 5.24 -4.29
CA SER A 373 16.59 6.51 -3.83
C SER A 373 15.48 7.57 -3.69
N PRO A 374 15.57 8.51 -2.74
CA PRO A 374 14.64 9.64 -2.67
C PRO A 374 14.59 10.43 -4.00
N ARG A 375 15.72 10.55 -4.70
CA ARG A 375 15.82 11.25 -5.98
C ARG A 375 15.03 10.52 -7.07
N ASP A 376 15.12 9.20 -7.16
CA ASP A 376 14.36 8.41 -8.12
C ASP A 376 12.86 8.49 -7.84
N MET A 377 12.48 8.47 -6.56
CA MET A 377 11.08 8.65 -6.17
C MET A 377 10.54 10.01 -6.60
N VAL A 378 11.27 11.10 -6.33
CA VAL A 378 10.84 12.46 -6.71
C VAL A 378 10.83 12.61 -8.24
N ARG A 379 11.79 12.02 -8.95
CA ARG A 379 11.81 12.04 -10.42
C ARG A 379 10.55 11.41 -11.00
N LEU A 380 10.12 10.24 -10.49
CA LEU A 380 8.85 9.63 -10.88
C LEU A 380 7.66 10.54 -10.57
N LEU A 381 7.58 11.06 -9.34
CA LEU A 381 6.47 11.90 -8.89
C LEU A 381 6.35 13.22 -9.66
N SER A 382 7.44 13.71 -10.26
CA SER A 382 7.46 14.99 -10.98
C SER A 382 6.93 14.91 -12.42
N ALA A 383 6.69 13.73 -12.97
CA ALA A 383 6.11 13.58 -14.28
C ALA A 383 4.64 14.04 -14.30
N ALA A 384 4.24 14.83 -15.29
CA ALA A 384 2.94 15.51 -15.32
C ALA A 384 1.74 14.55 -15.26
N ASP A 385 1.79 13.46 -15.98
CA ASP A 385 0.74 12.43 -15.98
C ASP A 385 0.75 11.60 -14.68
N VAL A 386 1.90 11.41 -14.03
CA VAL A 386 2.00 10.80 -12.71
C VAL A 386 1.34 11.67 -11.65
N ILE A 387 1.53 12.99 -11.71
CA ILE A 387 0.85 13.96 -10.83
C ILE A 387 -0.66 13.83 -10.99
N GLN A 388 -1.17 13.79 -12.23
CA GLN A 388 -2.60 13.69 -12.52
C GLN A 388 -3.19 12.35 -12.04
N THR A 389 -2.43 11.27 -12.09
CA THR A 389 -2.88 9.94 -11.71
C THR A 389 -2.79 9.70 -10.21
N LEU A 390 -1.63 9.96 -9.59
CA LEU A 390 -1.36 9.59 -8.20
C LEU A 390 -1.89 10.60 -7.17
N ARG A 391 -1.67 11.90 -7.41
CA ARG A 391 -2.02 12.94 -6.42
C ARG A 391 -3.48 12.84 -5.95
N PRO A 392 -4.49 12.63 -6.84
CA PRO A 392 -5.89 12.53 -6.43
C PRO A 392 -6.23 11.28 -5.60
N ILE A 393 -5.44 10.21 -5.71
CA ILE A 393 -5.70 8.93 -5.01
C ILE A 393 -4.79 8.71 -3.80
N MET A 394 -3.77 9.55 -3.59
CA MET A 394 -2.92 9.51 -2.41
C MET A 394 -3.68 9.98 -1.16
N ARG A 395 -3.23 9.49 0.00
CA ARG A 395 -3.80 9.82 1.30
C ARG A 395 -3.44 11.25 1.71
N ASP A 396 -4.40 11.97 2.28
CA ASP A 396 -4.15 13.24 2.97
C ASP A 396 -3.34 13.00 4.26
N ILE A 397 -2.26 13.74 4.41
CA ILE A 397 -1.39 13.71 5.60
C ILE A 397 -1.74 14.90 6.47
N ARG A 398 -2.20 14.62 7.68
CA ARG A 398 -2.49 15.67 8.68
C ARG A 398 -1.19 16.20 9.26
N LEU A 399 -1.05 17.52 9.30
CA LEU A 399 0.06 18.18 9.95
C LEU A 399 -0.30 18.44 11.42
N ILE A 400 0.64 18.13 12.31
CA ILE A 400 0.43 18.26 13.76
C ILE A 400 1.26 19.44 14.26
N GLY A 401 0.62 20.38 14.95
CA GLY A 401 1.24 21.53 15.60
C GLY A 401 2.07 21.14 16.84
N GLU A 402 2.79 22.10 17.40
CA GLU A 402 3.53 21.91 18.64
C GLU A 402 2.61 21.65 19.84
N ASP A 403 1.39 22.17 19.78
CA ASP A 403 0.30 21.95 20.73
C ASP A 403 -0.41 20.59 20.58
N GLN A 404 0.10 19.70 19.72
CA GLN A 404 -0.49 18.41 19.37
C GLN A 404 -1.85 18.52 18.64
N GLN A 405 -2.28 19.70 18.21
CA GLN A 405 -3.49 19.90 17.43
C GLN A 405 -3.21 19.76 15.92
N ILE A 406 -4.27 19.41 15.18
CA ILE A 406 -4.19 19.37 13.72
C ILE A 406 -4.10 20.80 13.20
N ILE A 407 -3.11 21.07 12.36
CA ILE A 407 -3.03 22.34 11.62
C ILE A 407 -4.00 22.23 10.45
N ASP A 408 -5.10 22.99 10.52
CA ASP A 408 -6.10 23.08 9.45
C ASP A 408 -5.95 24.41 8.74
N ASP A 409 -5.18 24.44 7.67
CA ASP A 409 -4.98 25.61 6.79
C ASP A 409 -5.44 25.23 5.39
N PRO A 410 -6.54 25.82 4.88
CA PRO A 410 -7.12 25.46 3.57
C PRO A 410 -6.21 25.76 2.38
N GLN A 411 -5.17 26.56 2.55
CA GLN A 411 -4.17 26.84 1.50
C GLN A 411 -3.12 25.76 1.42
N VAL A 412 -2.99 24.90 2.44
CA VAL A 412 -1.97 23.85 2.53
C VAL A 412 -2.62 22.49 2.33
N SER A 413 -2.04 21.67 1.48
CA SER A 413 -2.41 20.26 1.39
C SER A 413 -1.18 19.37 1.22
N VAL A 414 -1.20 18.22 1.86
CA VAL A 414 -0.16 17.20 1.75
C VAL A 414 -0.81 15.88 1.39
N LYS A 415 -0.48 15.36 0.21
CA LYS A 415 -0.94 14.06 -0.26
C LYS A 415 0.26 13.15 -0.44
N ALA A 416 0.34 12.07 0.34
CA ALA A 416 1.52 11.22 0.32
C ALA A 416 1.23 9.77 0.67
N LYS A 417 2.21 8.92 0.35
CA LYS A 417 2.28 7.52 0.80
C LYS A 417 3.32 7.38 1.89
N THR A 418 2.91 6.76 2.98
CA THR A 418 3.78 6.39 4.11
C THR A 418 4.33 4.98 3.92
N GLY A 419 5.57 4.75 4.35
CA GLY A 419 6.18 3.43 4.46
C GLY A 419 6.78 3.23 5.85
N THR A 420 6.60 2.05 6.43
CA THR A 420 7.16 1.73 7.75
C THR A 420 7.49 0.24 7.83
N LEU A 421 8.73 -0.05 8.21
CA LEU A 421 9.17 -1.35 8.72
C LEU A 421 9.93 -1.09 10.03
N ASN A 422 10.30 -2.12 10.75
CA ASN A 422 11.18 -1.92 11.91
C ASN A 422 12.48 -1.22 11.46
N PHE A 423 12.81 -0.07 12.06
CA PHE A 423 13.95 0.77 11.72
C PHE A 423 13.97 1.31 10.27
N VAL A 424 12.78 1.42 9.65
CA VAL A 424 12.61 2.05 8.33
C VAL A 424 11.36 2.93 8.37
N SER A 425 11.51 4.18 7.91
CA SER A 425 10.40 5.12 7.77
C SER A 425 10.55 5.91 6.48
N ALA A 426 9.54 5.85 5.62
CA ALA A 426 9.52 6.53 4.33
C ALA A 426 8.23 7.34 4.18
N LEU A 427 8.34 8.49 3.53
CA LEU A 427 7.20 9.36 3.17
C LEU A 427 7.51 10.02 1.83
N ALA A 428 6.60 9.90 0.86
CA ALA A 428 6.78 10.54 -0.44
C ALA A 428 5.43 10.95 -1.04
N GLY A 429 5.41 12.08 -1.74
CA GLY A 429 4.19 12.61 -2.33
C GLY A 429 4.29 14.08 -2.72
N TYR A 430 3.21 14.81 -2.51
CA TYR A 430 2.98 16.16 -2.99
C TYR A 430 2.60 17.11 -1.84
N ILE A 431 3.12 18.34 -1.90
CA ILE A 431 2.75 19.44 -1.01
C ILE A 431 2.25 20.61 -1.85
N ARG A 432 1.09 21.14 -1.49
CA ARG A 432 0.69 22.50 -1.83
C ARG A 432 1.09 23.39 -0.66
N THR A 433 2.01 24.33 -0.88
CA THR A 433 2.51 25.23 0.16
C THR A 433 1.55 26.38 0.40
N LYS A 434 1.68 27.07 1.52
CA LYS A 434 0.89 28.27 1.85
C LYS A 434 1.11 29.41 0.84
N SER A 435 2.28 29.50 0.22
CA SER A 435 2.57 30.45 -0.88
C SER A 435 1.98 30.04 -2.23
N GLY A 436 1.34 28.87 -2.32
CA GLY A 436 0.70 28.39 -3.53
C GLY A 436 1.62 27.59 -4.47
N ARG A 437 2.85 27.24 -4.05
CA ARG A 437 3.77 26.36 -4.79
C ARG A 437 3.33 24.91 -4.68
N ASP A 438 3.48 24.15 -5.76
CA ASP A 438 3.31 22.71 -5.78
C ASP A 438 4.67 22.01 -5.77
N LEU A 439 4.91 21.14 -4.80
CA LEU A 439 6.16 20.43 -4.61
C LEU A 439 5.94 18.93 -4.71
N ALA A 440 6.93 18.20 -5.27
CA ALA A 440 7.10 16.77 -5.06
C ALA A 440 8.21 16.55 -4.02
N PHE A 441 8.05 15.57 -3.14
CA PHE A 441 9.03 15.29 -2.12
C PHE A 441 9.16 13.80 -1.80
N ALA A 442 10.34 13.40 -1.32
CA ALA A 442 10.59 12.09 -0.71
C ALA A 442 11.52 12.27 0.50
N ILE A 443 11.15 11.65 1.61
CA ILE A 443 11.90 11.62 2.87
C ILE A 443 12.01 10.16 3.31
N PHE A 444 13.18 9.57 3.17
CA PHE A 444 13.48 8.19 3.57
C PHE A 444 14.46 8.19 4.72
N ALA A 445 14.23 7.33 5.69
CA ALA A 445 15.14 7.10 6.81
C ALA A 445 15.21 5.61 7.10
N SER A 446 16.41 5.08 7.32
CA SER A 446 16.62 3.68 7.67
C SER A 446 17.87 3.50 8.53
N ASP A 447 17.78 2.54 9.46
CA ASP A 447 18.92 1.99 10.18
C ASP A 447 19.03 0.50 9.85
N LEU A 448 19.82 0.20 8.83
CA LEU A 448 19.93 -1.16 8.31
C LEU A 448 20.69 -2.10 9.25
N GLU A 449 21.59 -1.57 10.07
CA GLU A 449 22.34 -2.33 11.06
C GLU A 449 21.43 -2.74 12.23
N ALA A 450 20.69 -1.78 12.81
CA ALA A 450 19.72 -2.07 13.85
C ALA A 450 18.59 -3.00 13.36
N ARG A 451 18.17 -2.84 12.09
CA ARG A 451 17.19 -3.71 11.48
C ARG A 451 17.70 -5.15 11.35
N ALA A 452 18.92 -5.35 10.85
CA ALA A 452 19.53 -6.67 10.71
C ALA A 452 19.66 -7.37 12.08
N ALA A 453 20.14 -6.63 13.09
CA ALA A 453 20.23 -7.13 14.47
C ALA A 453 18.86 -7.51 15.05
N GLY A 454 17.82 -6.70 14.79
CA GLY A 454 16.45 -6.98 15.25
C GLY A 454 15.82 -8.22 14.60
N LYS A 455 16.10 -8.47 13.32
CA LYS A 455 15.62 -9.69 12.65
C LYS A 455 16.16 -10.97 13.27
N LEU A 456 17.42 -10.97 13.70
CA LEU A 456 18.04 -12.13 14.34
C LEU A 456 17.39 -12.49 15.69
N GLN A 457 16.70 -11.54 16.33
CA GLN A 457 15.99 -11.78 17.59
C GLN A 457 14.64 -12.49 17.41
N GLY A 458 14.07 -12.47 16.20
CA GLY A 458 12.79 -13.11 15.90
C GLY A 458 11.57 -12.42 16.52
N ASP A 459 11.71 -11.17 16.99
CA ASP A 459 10.62 -10.40 17.57
C ASP A 459 9.82 -9.65 16.50
N GLU A 460 8.47 -9.65 16.62
CA GLU A 460 7.60 -8.84 15.75
C GLU A 460 7.97 -7.34 15.83
N THR A 461 8.34 -6.88 17.01
CA THR A 461 8.80 -5.51 17.25
C THR A 461 10.07 -5.53 18.09
N PRO A 462 11.25 -5.55 17.47
CA PRO A 462 12.51 -5.56 18.19
C PRO A 462 12.67 -4.35 19.12
N PRO A 463 13.43 -4.49 20.23
CA PRO A 463 13.70 -3.39 21.15
C PRO A 463 14.24 -2.16 20.40
N GLY A 464 13.72 -0.99 20.75
CA GLY A 464 14.12 0.28 20.12
C GLY A 464 13.41 0.62 18.80
N ALA A 465 12.81 -0.32 18.07
CA ALA A 465 12.17 -0.07 16.78
C ALA A 465 11.03 0.96 16.86
N ARG A 466 10.14 0.84 17.86
CA ARG A 466 9.02 1.79 18.02
C ARG A 466 9.50 3.22 18.31
N SER A 467 10.50 3.38 19.15
CA SER A 467 11.07 4.69 19.52
C SER A 467 11.83 5.31 18.34
N TRP A 468 12.59 4.51 17.60
CA TRP A 468 13.28 4.94 16.39
C TRP A 468 12.28 5.40 15.32
N ASN A 469 11.29 4.58 14.99
CA ASN A 469 10.26 4.92 14.01
C ASN A 469 9.44 6.16 14.41
N ARG A 470 9.20 6.39 15.71
CA ARG A 470 8.55 7.61 16.19
C ARG A 470 9.39 8.83 15.89
N ARG A 471 10.72 8.82 16.19
CA ARG A 471 11.62 9.94 15.89
C ARG A 471 11.71 10.22 14.40
N ALA A 472 11.81 9.18 13.56
CA ALA A 472 11.83 9.32 12.10
C ALA A 472 10.53 9.95 11.56
N ARG A 473 9.35 9.55 12.07
CA ARG A 473 8.07 10.19 11.71
C ARG A 473 7.97 11.65 12.18
N MET A 474 8.52 11.98 13.35
CA MET A 474 8.59 13.37 13.81
C MET A 474 9.46 14.21 12.89
N LEU A 475 10.62 13.69 12.46
CA LEU A 475 11.46 14.35 11.45
C LEU A 475 10.68 14.61 10.15
N GLN A 476 9.97 13.61 9.63
CA GLN A 476 9.14 13.76 8.43
C GLN A 476 8.09 14.86 8.61
N GLN A 477 7.40 14.90 9.76
CA GLN A 477 6.40 15.94 10.07
C GLN A 477 7.04 17.34 10.11
N ASP A 478 8.20 17.50 10.73
CA ASP A 478 8.87 18.79 10.83
C ASP A 478 9.35 19.30 9.47
N ILE A 479 9.93 18.42 8.64
CA ILE A 479 10.33 18.76 7.29
C ILE A 479 9.11 19.18 6.46
N VAL A 480 8.03 18.39 6.47
CA VAL A 480 6.82 18.70 5.69
C VAL A 480 6.18 20.00 6.17
N LYS A 481 6.12 20.27 7.48
CA LYS A 481 5.66 21.57 8.03
C LYS A 481 6.54 22.73 7.55
N HIS A 482 7.86 22.57 7.60
CA HIS A 482 8.78 23.58 7.11
C HIS A 482 8.55 23.90 5.63
N LEU A 483 8.44 22.86 4.79
CA LEU A 483 8.14 23.00 3.36
C LEU A 483 6.78 23.68 3.12
N ALA A 484 5.76 23.28 3.86
CA ALA A 484 4.40 23.78 3.69
C ALA A 484 4.23 25.27 4.05
N PHE A 485 4.94 25.75 5.08
CA PHE A 485 4.69 27.07 5.67
C PHE A 485 5.85 28.07 5.52
N ARG A 486 7.09 27.62 5.31
CA ARG A 486 8.27 28.48 5.31
C ARG A 486 8.99 28.61 3.98
N LEU A 487 8.67 27.78 2.99
CA LEU A 487 9.08 27.98 1.61
C LEU A 487 8.12 28.98 0.94
N ALA A 488 8.39 30.26 1.15
CA ALA A 488 7.69 31.37 0.51
C ALA A 488 8.33 31.73 -0.84
#